data_57c969dd426dc00b4e96ae85535c59d7
#
_entry.id   57c969dd426dc00b4e96ae85535c59d7
#
_cell.length_a   1.000
_cell.length_b   1.000
_cell.length_c   1.000
_cell.angle_alpha   90.00
_cell.angle_beta   90.00
_cell.angle_gamma   90.00
#
_symmetry.space_group_name_H-M   'P 1'
#
loop_
_entity.id
_entity.type
_entity.pdbx_description
1 polymer ?
#
loop_
_entity_poly.entity_id
_entity_poly.type
_entity_poly.pdbx_seq_one_letter_code
_entity_poly.pdbx_strand_id
1 'polypeptide(L)'
;MATKSDIYLGNPNLKKANTQQQFTEENIIEFVKCKDDPVYFTEKYIKIVNVDEGLVGFSMYKFQKKLIRNFHKHRFNICKMPRQTGKSTTVVSYLLHYAIFNDNVNIGILANKAATARDLLGRLQLAYENLPSWMQQGIIAWNKGSMELENGSKIIAASTSASAVRGMSFNIIFLDEFAFVQNHLADDFFASVYPTISVSYTHLRAHETKANLVCRLLL
;
A
#
# COMPACT_ATOMS: atom_id res chain seq x y z
N MET A 1 -12.32 26.59 -5.08
CA MET A 1 -12.52 25.72 -6.26
C MET A 1 -11.14 25.47 -6.87
N ALA A 2 -10.73 24.20 -7.04
CA ALA A 2 -9.48 23.88 -7.72
C ALA A 2 -9.52 24.36 -9.16
N THR A 3 -8.49 25.04 -9.63
CA THR A 3 -8.39 25.48 -11.01
C THR A 3 -8.03 24.29 -11.91
N LYS A 4 -8.32 24.37 -13.23
CA LYS A 4 -7.93 23.31 -14.18
C LYS A 4 -6.43 22.99 -14.17
N SER A 5 -5.59 23.91 -13.66
CA SER A 5 -4.14 23.75 -13.53
C SER A 5 -3.72 22.84 -12.36
N ASP A 6 -4.60 22.67 -11.36
CA ASP A 6 -4.28 22.01 -10.09
C ASP A 6 -4.63 20.52 -10.07
N ILE A 7 -5.28 20.04 -11.13
CA ILE A 7 -5.75 18.66 -11.27
C ILE A 7 -4.85 17.85 -12.21
N TYR A 8 -4.60 16.58 -11.85
CA TYR A 8 -3.76 15.69 -12.65
C TYR A 8 -4.53 15.14 -13.86
N LEU A 9 -4.04 15.40 -15.07
CA LEU A 9 -4.60 14.93 -16.35
C LEU A 9 -6.13 15.11 -16.48
N GLY A 10 -6.68 16.17 -15.85
CA GLY A 10 -8.12 16.46 -15.93
C GLY A 10 -9.01 15.63 -14.99
N ASN A 11 -8.45 14.79 -14.13
CA ASN A 11 -9.21 14.09 -13.09
C ASN A 11 -9.40 14.98 -11.85
N PRO A 12 -10.64 15.44 -11.55
CA PRO A 12 -10.90 16.39 -10.46
C PRO A 12 -10.60 15.81 -9.06
N ASN A 13 -10.49 14.49 -8.95
CA ASN A 13 -10.19 13.81 -7.69
C ASN A 13 -8.69 13.60 -7.43
N LEU A 14 -7.83 14.07 -8.34
CA LEU A 14 -6.39 13.92 -8.24
C LEU A 14 -5.69 15.27 -8.24
N LYS A 15 -5.02 15.56 -7.13
CA LYS A 15 -4.18 16.75 -7.02
C LYS A 15 -2.90 16.57 -7.83
N LYS A 16 -2.55 17.56 -8.66
CA LYS A 16 -1.29 17.58 -9.39
C LYS A 16 -0.12 17.93 -8.47
N ALA A 17 1.06 17.40 -8.76
CA ALA A 17 2.28 17.75 -8.05
C ALA A 17 2.57 19.27 -8.13
N ASN A 18 3.20 19.80 -7.09
CA ASN A 18 3.54 21.22 -6.91
C ASN A 18 2.32 22.16 -6.84
N THR A 19 1.12 21.65 -6.54
CA THR A 19 -0.06 22.47 -6.27
C THR A 19 0.01 23.00 -4.84
N GLN A 20 0.00 24.33 -4.69
CA GLN A 20 -0.01 24.96 -3.37
C GLN A 20 -1.32 24.62 -2.64
N GLN A 21 -1.21 24.14 -1.43
CA GLN A 21 -2.32 23.80 -0.56
C GLN A 21 -2.28 24.71 0.68
N GLN A 22 -3.37 25.41 0.95
CA GLN A 22 -3.56 26.09 2.22
C GLN A 22 -4.11 25.10 3.24
N PHE A 23 -3.41 24.98 4.36
CA PHE A 23 -3.83 24.15 5.48
C PHE A 23 -4.44 25.05 6.56
N THR A 24 -5.60 24.67 7.08
CA THR A 24 -6.15 25.23 8.31
C THR A 24 -5.47 24.56 9.52
N GLU A 25 -5.53 25.20 10.69
CA GLU A 25 -5.02 24.58 11.93
C GLU A 25 -5.69 23.21 12.19
N GLU A 26 -6.98 23.10 11.92
CA GLU A 26 -7.71 21.85 12.05
C GLU A 26 -7.17 20.76 11.12
N ASN A 27 -6.83 21.10 9.87
CA ASN A 27 -6.24 20.17 8.92
C ASN A 27 -4.87 19.66 9.39
N ILE A 28 -4.06 20.54 10.00
CA ILE A 28 -2.73 20.18 10.53
C ILE A 28 -2.88 19.19 11.70
N ILE A 29 -3.75 19.50 12.65
CA ILE A 29 -4.03 18.63 13.80
C ILE A 29 -4.54 17.26 13.33
N GLU A 30 -5.47 17.27 12.39
CA GLU A 30 -6.04 16.04 11.84
C GLU A 30 -5.01 15.22 11.04
N PHE A 31 -4.13 15.89 10.28
CA PHE A 31 -3.04 15.24 9.55
C PHE A 31 -2.08 14.52 10.49
N VAL A 32 -1.66 15.17 11.58
CA VAL A 32 -0.80 14.56 12.61
C VAL A 32 -1.48 13.36 13.24
N LYS A 33 -2.75 13.49 13.61
CA LYS A 33 -3.52 12.38 14.18
C LYS A 33 -3.62 11.18 13.24
N CYS A 34 -3.86 11.44 11.96
CA CYS A 34 -3.89 10.39 10.94
C CYS A 34 -2.54 9.73 10.73
N LYS A 35 -1.43 10.52 10.78
CA LYS A 35 -0.06 10.01 10.69
C LYS A 35 0.26 9.05 11.83
N ASP A 36 -0.12 9.40 13.06
CA ASP A 36 0.23 8.65 14.27
C ASP A 36 -0.65 7.39 14.46
N ASP A 37 -1.88 7.41 13.96
CA ASP A 37 -2.80 6.26 14.07
C ASP A 37 -3.34 5.80 12.71
N PRO A 38 -2.72 4.77 12.10
CA PRO A 38 -3.18 4.21 10.83
C PRO A 38 -4.56 3.56 10.91
N VAL A 39 -5.02 3.15 12.10
CA VAL A 39 -6.39 2.63 12.30
C VAL A 39 -7.39 3.78 12.21
N TYR A 40 -7.11 4.89 12.88
CA TYR A 40 -7.94 6.09 12.81
C TYR A 40 -8.06 6.61 11.38
N PHE A 41 -6.93 6.77 10.69
CA PHE A 41 -6.91 7.17 9.28
C PHE A 41 -7.79 6.26 8.42
N THR A 42 -7.63 4.95 8.58
CA THR A 42 -8.37 3.97 7.77
C THR A 42 -9.87 4.06 8.01
N GLU A 43 -10.33 4.13 9.24
CA GLU A 43 -11.77 4.18 9.55
C GLU A 43 -12.42 5.50 9.13
N LYS A 44 -11.68 6.60 9.20
CA LYS A 44 -12.25 7.92 8.92
C LYS A 44 -12.23 8.28 7.45
N TYR A 45 -11.18 7.90 6.72
CA TYR A 45 -10.93 8.42 5.38
C TYR A 45 -10.98 7.38 4.26
N ILE A 46 -10.73 6.10 4.57
CA ILE A 46 -10.74 5.09 3.53
C ILE A 46 -12.16 4.71 3.14
N LYS A 47 -12.42 4.79 1.84
CA LYS A 47 -13.65 4.27 1.23
C LYS A 47 -13.36 3.01 0.43
N ILE A 48 -14.30 2.11 0.44
CA ILE A 48 -14.23 0.81 -0.25
C ILE A 48 -15.49 0.61 -1.09
N VAL A 49 -15.38 -0.21 -2.13
CA VAL A 49 -16.56 -0.63 -2.90
C VAL A 49 -17.21 -1.82 -2.21
N ASN A 50 -18.42 -1.63 -1.74
CA ASN A 50 -19.32 -2.69 -1.30
C ASN A 50 -20.19 -3.10 -2.49
N VAL A 51 -20.48 -4.40 -2.63
CA VAL A 51 -21.25 -4.93 -3.76
C VAL A 51 -22.70 -4.43 -3.74
N ASP A 52 -23.28 -4.26 -2.53
CA ASP A 52 -24.67 -3.89 -2.35
C ASP A 52 -24.89 -2.38 -2.24
N GLU A 53 -23.96 -1.67 -1.60
CA GLU A 53 -24.11 -0.26 -1.23
C GLU A 53 -23.22 0.70 -2.06
N GLY A 54 -22.37 0.15 -2.94
CA GLY A 54 -21.44 0.95 -3.74
C GLY A 54 -20.25 1.46 -2.90
N LEU A 55 -19.93 2.74 -3.00
CA LEU A 55 -18.78 3.35 -2.32
C LEU A 55 -19.14 3.74 -0.88
N VAL A 56 -18.60 3.00 0.09
CA VAL A 56 -18.87 3.18 1.53
C VAL A 56 -17.60 3.41 2.34
N GLY A 57 -17.71 3.97 3.54
CA GLY A 57 -16.59 4.07 4.48
C GLY A 57 -16.14 2.68 4.97
N PHE A 58 -14.84 2.52 5.19
CA PHE A 58 -14.29 1.24 5.64
C PHE A 58 -14.43 1.06 7.15
N SER A 59 -15.57 0.51 7.60
CA SER A 59 -15.76 0.10 8.98
C SER A 59 -15.05 -1.23 9.25
N MET A 60 -13.95 -1.17 10.03
CA MET A 60 -13.11 -2.31 10.26
C MET A 60 -13.57 -3.22 11.40
N TYR A 61 -13.49 -4.53 11.18
CA TYR A 61 -13.61 -5.52 12.25
C TYR A 61 -12.42 -5.44 13.22
N LYS A 62 -12.61 -5.92 14.45
CA LYS A 62 -11.56 -5.93 15.49
C LYS A 62 -10.24 -6.59 15.03
N PHE A 63 -10.34 -7.68 14.26
CA PHE A 63 -9.16 -8.38 13.75
C PHE A 63 -8.42 -7.58 12.67
N GLN A 64 -9.12 -6.79 11.84
CA GLN A 64 -8.50 -5.92 10.84
C GLN A 64 -7.75 -4.76 11.51
N LYS A 65 -8.33 -4.16 12.55
CA LYS A 65 -7.62 -3.15 13.37
C LYS A 65 -6.35 -3.72 14.01
N LYS A 66 -6.44 -4.96 14.55
CA LYS A 66 -5.26 -5.65 15.10
C LYS A 66 -4.20 -5.90 14.01
N LEU A 67 -4.64 -6.23 12.79
CA LEU A 67 -3.73 -6.46 11.66
C LEU A 67 -2.95 -5.18 11.30
N ILE A 68 -3.62 -4.04 11.17
CA ILE A 68 -2.97 -2.74 10.91
C ILE A 68 -1.98 -2.39 12.01
N ARG A 69 -2.35 -2.55 13.28
CA ARG A 69 -1.43 -2.31 14.40
C ARG A 69 -0.20 -3.22 14.36
N ASN A 70 -0.39 -4.48 13.95
CA ASN A 70 0.72 -5.41 13.80
C ASN A 70 1.65 -4.99 12.65
N PHE A 71 1.12 -4.55 11.52
CA PHE A 71 1.93 -4.01 10.42
C PHE A 71 2.76 -2.81 10.85
N HIS A 72 2.18 -1.94 11.65
CA HIS A 72 2.88 -0.75 12.14
C HIS A 72 3.97 -1.07 13.18
N LYS A 73 3.79 -2.16 13.95
CA LYS A 73 4.69 -2.54 15.04
C LYS A 73 5.78 -3.51 14.63
N HIS A 74 5.49 -4.44 13.70
CA HIS A 74 6.37 -5.56 13.38
C HIS A 74 6.86 -5.50 11.95
N ARG A 75 8.18 -5.66 11.78
CA ARG A 75 8.84 -5.66 10.46
C ARG A 75 8.37 -6.80 9.55
N PHE A 76 8.16 -7.99 10.10
CA PHE A 76 7.73 -9.16 9.34
C PHE A 76 6.37 -9.62 9.81
N ASN A 77 5.44 -9.72 8.87
CA ASN A 77 4.07 -10.11 9.16
C ASN A 77 3.62 -11.22 8.22
N ILE A 78 3.06 -12.29 8.77
CA ILE A 78 2.43 -13.37 8.02
C ILE A 78 0.96 -13.43 8.40
N CYS A 79 0.08 -13.25 7.40
CA CYS A 79 -1.35 -13.20 7.61
C CYS A 79 -2.01 -14.46 7.02
N LYS A 80 -2.36 -15.40 7.88
CA LYS A 80 -3.17 -16.57 7.51
C LYS A 80 -4.63 -16.29 7.85
N MET A 81 -5.43 -16.03 6.83
CA MET A 81 -6.84 -15.65 6.98
C MET A 81 -7.70 -16.29 5.89
N PRO A 82 -8.98 -16.57 6.18
CA PRO A 82 -9.93 -17.07 5.17
C PRO A 82 -10.08 -16.08 4.00
N ARG A 83 -10.64 -16.61 2.89
CA ARG A 83 -11.04 -15.75 1.76
C ARG A 83 -12.19 -14.83 2.19
N GLN A 84 -12.33 -13.68 1.51
CA GLN A 84 -13.42 -12.71 1.69
C GLN A 84 -13.49 -12.06 3.09
N THR A 85 -12.40 -12.08 3.85
CA THR A 85 -12.31 -11.39 5.16
C THR A 85 -11.82 -9.95 5.06
N GLY A 86 -11.70 -9.39 3.86
CA GLY A 86 -11.20 -8.03 3.65
C GLY A 86 -9.69 -7.86 3.89
N LYS A 87 -8.91 -8.96 3.93
CA LYS A 87 -7.47 -8.95 4.14
C LYS A 87 -6.75 -7.98 3.21
N SER A 88 -6.93 -8.16 1.89
CA SER A 88 -6.24 -7.35 0.88
C SER A 88 -6.63 -5.87 0.99
N THR A 89 -7.90 -5.56 1.26
CA THR A 89 -8.37 -4.19 1.51
C THR A 89 -7.69 -3.56 2.73
N THR A 90 -7.56 -4.33 3.82
CA THR A 90 -6.88 -3.86 5.05
C THR A 90 -5.40 -3.57 4.79
N VAL A 91 -4.70 -4.45 4.05
CA VAL A 91 -3.29 -4.24 3.69
C VAL A 91 -3.15 -3.02 2.78
N VAL A 92 -3.96 -2.91 1.74
CA VAL A 92 -3.93 -1.78 0.80
C VAL A 92 -4.15 -0.45 1.52
N SER A 93 -5.07 -0.39 2.50
CA SER A 93 -5.31 0.81 3.30
C SER A 93 -4.07 1.20 4.13
N TYR A 94 -3.37 0.21 4.71
CA TYR A 94 -2.12 0.45 5.42
C TYR A 94 -0.98 0.91 4.48
N LEU A 95 -0.85 0.31 3.30
CA LEU A 95 0.15 0.72 2.32
C LEU A 95 -0.08 2.17 1.86
N LEU A 96 -1.35 2.56 1.67
CA LEU A 96 -1.70 3.93 1.32
C LEU A 96 -1.34 4.90 2.45
N HIS A 97 -1.69 4.58 3.70
CA HIS A 97 -1.27 5.35 4.87
C HIS A 97 0.25 5.55 4.88
N TYR A 98 1.00 4.46 4.73
CA TYR A 98 2.46 4.50 4.76
C TYR A 98 3.05 5.39 3.65
N ALA A 99 2.50 5.32 2.43
CA ALA A 99 2.95 6.13 1.31
C ALA A 99 2.66 7.63 1.47
N ILE A 100 1.54 7.98 2.11
CA ILE A 100 1.15 9.39 2.31
C ILE A 100 1.96 10.07 3.41
N PHE A 101 2.19 9.35 4.51
CA PHE A 101 2.76 9.94 5.73
C PHE A 101 4.27 9.71 5.90
N ASN A 102 4.93 9.02 4.95
CA ASN A 102 6.39 8.88 4.92
C ASN A 102 6.93 9.30 3.56
N ASP A 103 8.06 9.99 3.57
CA ASP A 103 8.69 10.50 2.37
C ASP A 103 9.66 9.48 1.76
N ASN A 104 9.81 9.53 0.42
CA ASN A 104 10.79 8.75 -0.33
C ASN A 104 10.69 7.23 -0.10
N VAL A 105 9.48 6.69 0.05
CA VAL A 105 9.28 5.27 0.28
C VAL A 105 8.92 4.52 -1.00
N ASN A 106 9.54 3.37 -1.20
CA ASN A 106 9.23 2.44 -2.28
C ASN A 106 8.42 1.26 -1.75
N ILE A 107 7.25 1.03 -2.33
CA ILE A 107 6.33 -0.04 -1.95
C ILE A 107 6.12 -0.97 -3.12
N GLY A 108 6.38 -2.27 -2.93
CA GLY A 108 6.11 -3.32 -3.91
C GLY A 108 4.83 -4.10 -3.58
N ILE A 109 3.85 -4.10 -4.47
CA ILE A 109 2.68 -4.98 -4.40
C ILE A 109 2.92 -6.13 -5.37
N LEU A 110 3.16 -7.32 -4.86
CA LEU A 110 3.54 -8.47 -5.65
C LEU A 110 2.52 -9.60 -5.47
N ALA A 111 2.12 -10.21 -6.57
CA ALA A 111 1.22 -11.35 -6.57
C ALA A 111 1.69 -12.40 -7.58
N ASN A 112 1.15 -13.61 -7.50
CA ASN A 112 1.45 -14.68 -8.46
C ASN A 112 1.20 -14.24 -9.92
N LYS A 113 0.13 -13.44 -10.15
CA LYS A 113 -0.20 -12.86 -11.46
C LYS A 113 -0.13 -11.34 -11.41
N ALA A 114 0.48 -10.72 -12.44
CA ALA A 114 0.55 -9.27 -12.56
C ALA A 114 -0.84 -8.59 -12.59
N ALA A 115 -1.87 -9.29 -13.10
CA ALA A 115 -3.24 -8.79 -13.11
C ALA A 115 -3.78 -8.62 -11.68
N THR A 116 -3.53 -9.59 -10.78
CA THR A 116 -3.92 -9.52 -9.37
C THR A 116 -3.21 -8.36 -8.65
N ALA A 117 -1.91 -8.20 -8.88
CA ALA A 117 -1.17 -7.09 -8.30
C ALA A 117 -1.71 -5.72 -8.76
N ARG A 118 -2.06 -5.59 -10.06
CA ARG A 118 -2.67 -4.37 -10.60
C ARG A 118 -4.08 -4.11 -10.05
N ASP A 119 -4.87 -5.15 -9.79
CA ASP A 119 -6.18 -5.00 -9.12
C ASP A 119 -6.01 -4.42 -7.71
N LEU A 120 -5.03 -4.91 -6.95
CA LEU A 120 -4.70 -4.38 -5.62
C LEU A 120 -4.26 -2.91 -5.68
N LEU A 121 -3.42 -2.56 -6.64
CA LEU A 121 -3.03 -1.16 -6.87
C LEU A 121 -4.24 -0.31 -7.27
N GLY A 122 -5.15 -0.82 -8.11
CA GLY A 122 -6.37 -0.11 -8.48
C GLY A 122 -7.28 0.19 -7.29
N ARG A 123 -7.37 -0.74 -6.32
CA ARG A 123 -8.09 -0.49 -5.05
C ARG A 123 -7.41 0.59 -4.21
N LEU A 124 -6.08 0.61 -4.16
CA LEU A 124 -5.32 1.66 -3.49
C LEU A 124 -5.55 3.02 -4.15
N GLN A 125 -5.52 3.06 -5.49
CA GLN A 125 -5.78 4.25 -6.28
C GLN A 125 -7.20 4.78 -6.04
N LEU A 126 -8.20 3.91 -6.02
CA LEU A 126 -9.58 4.30 -5.70
C LEU A 126 -9.69 4.88 -4.28
N ALA A 127 -9.04 4.28 -3.30
CA ALA A 127 -9.02 4.81 -1.94
C ALA A 127 -8.35 6.19 -1.89
N TYR A 128 -7.25 6.38 -2.62
CA TYR A 128 -6.55 7.67 -2.73
C TYR A 128 -7.43 8.76 -3.36
N GLU A 129 -8.11 8.48 -4.47
CA GLU A 129 -9.02 9.42 -5.15
C GLU A 129 -10.14 9.95 -4.26
N ASN A 130 -10.51 9.16 -3.24
CA ASN A 130 -11.58 9.52 -2.30
C ASN A 130 -11.07 10.24 -1.04
N LEU A 131 -9.77 10.48 -0.91
CA LEU A 131 -9.23 11.28 0.18
C LEU A 131 -9.55 12.78 -0.02
N PRO A 132 -9.70 13.54 1.06
CA PRO A 132 -9.79 14.99 0.97
C PRO A 132 -8.55 15.57 0.28
N SER A 133 -8.72 16.59 -0.54
CA SER A 133 -7.63 17.20 -1.32
C SER A 133 -6.46 17.70 -0.45
N TRP A 134 -6.77 18.18 0.76
CA TRP A 134 -5.74 18.64 1.70
C TRP A 134 -4.87 17.49 2.27
N MET A 135 -5.36 16.26 2.22
CA MET A 135 -4.60 15.07 2.66
C MET A 135 -3.83 14.40 1.52
N GLN A 136 -4.24 14.66 0.27
CA GLN A 136 -3.56 14.09 -0.88
C GLN A 136 -2.19 14.74 -1.09
N GLN A 137 -1.17 13.90 -1.26
CA GLN A 137 0.10 14.31 -1.89
C GLN A 137 -0.15 14.57 -3.38
N GLY A 138 0.60 15.44 -4.03
CA GLY A 138 0.46 15.64 -5.47
C GLY A 138 0.89 14.40 -6.27
N ILE A 139 0.24 14.17 -7.41
CA ILE A 139 0.56 13.03 -8.28
C ILE A 139 1.62 13.43 -9.30
N ILE A 140 2.71 12.65 -9.37
CA ILE A 140 3.74 12.73 -10.41
C ILE A 140 3.44 11.73 -11.53
N ALA A 141 3.13 10.47 -11.16
CA ALA A 141 2.77 9.43 -12.12
C ALA A 141 1.60 8.59 -11.63
N TRP A 142 0.69 8.27 -12.55
CA TRP A 142 -0.52 7.50 -12.28
C TRP A 142 -0.79 6.53 -13.42
N ASN A 143 -0.43 5.27 -13.21
CA ASN A 143 -0.50 4.23 -14.23
C ASN A 143 -1.19 2.98 -13.67
N LYS A 144 -1.60 2.05 -14.53
CA LYS A 144 -2.18 0.76 -14.13
C LYS A 144 -1.22 -0.13 -13.32
N GLY A 145 0.09 0.09 -13.42
CA GLY A 145 1.12 -0.71 -12.76
C GLY A 145 1.96 0.06 -11.74
N SER A 146 1.80 1.38 -11.66
CA SER A 146 2.58 2.22 -10.74
C SER A 146 1.88 3.52 -10.39
N MET A 147 2.23 4.05 -9.23
CA MET A 147 1.79 5.35 -8.73
C MET A 147 2.99 6.03 -8.06
N GLU A 148 3.18 7.32 -8.33
CA GLU A 148 4.27 8.11 -7.77
C GLU A 148 3.74 9.43 -7.23
N LEU A 149 4.09 9.75 -5.98
CA LEU A 149 3.64 10.91 -5.23
C LEU A 149 4.73 11.98 -5.16
N GLU A 150 4.34 13.23 -4.97
CA GLU A 150 5.27 14.37 -4.87
C GLU A 150 6.21 14.30 -3.66
N ASN A 151 5.84 13.56 -2.60
CA ASN A 151 6.74 13.30 -1.47
C ASN A 151 7.83 12.26 -1.79
N GLY A 152 8.00 11.88 -3.07
CA GLY A 152 8.98 10.90 -3.53
C GLY A 152 8.57 9.45 -3.33
N SER A 153 7.40 9.19 -2.77
CA SER A 153 6.93 7.82 -2.53
C SER A 153 6.42 7.18 -3.82
N LYS A 154 6.81 5.92 -4.03
CA LYS A 154 6.48 5.14 -5.23
C LYS A 154 5.87 3.79 -4.86
N ILE A 155 4.77 3.44 -5.53
CA ILE A 155 4.08 2.16 -5.38
C ILE A 155 4.08 1.45 -6.72
N ILE A 156 4.54 0.19 -6.74
CA ILE A 156 4.68 -0.61 -7.96
C ILE A 156 3.93 -1.93 -7.77
N ALA A 157 3.14 -2.31 -8.78
CA ALA A 157 2.43 -3.58 -8.84
C ALA A 157 3.03 -4.49 -9.93
N ALA A 158 3.54 -5.66 -9.53
CA ALA A 158 4.20 -6.60 -10.44
C ALA A 158 3.89 -8.06 -10.06
N SER A 159 4.24 -9.00 -10.96
CA SER A 159 4.27 -10.42 -10.60
C SER A 159 5.53 -10.75 -9.80
N THR A 160 5.44 -11.78 -8.93
CA THR A 160 6.59 -12.27 -8.15
C THR A 160 7.73 -12.82 -9.00
N SER A 161 7.48 -13.19 -10.25
CA SER A 161 8.48 -13.65 -11.21
C SER A 161 9.15 -12.53 -11.99
N ALA A 162 8.70 -11.27 -11.83
CA ALA A 162 9.16 -10.19 -12.69
C ALA A 162 10.59 -9.74 -12.35
N SER A 163 11.42 -9.66 -13.37
CA SER A 163 12.72 -8.97 -13.29
C SER A 163 12.59 -7.48 -12.92
N ALA A 164 11.41 -6.91 -13.12
CA ALA A 164 11.08 -5.52 -12.79
C ALA A 164 11.28 -5.12 -11.32
N VAL A 165 11.34 -6.10 -10.41
CA VAL A 165 11.56 -5.87 -8.96
C VAL A 165 13.02 -6.08 -8.57
N ARG A 166 13.81 -6.71 -9.45
CA ARG A 166 15.24 -6.94 -9.20
C ARG A 166 16.02 -5.64 -9.38
N GLY A 167 16.87 -5.34 -8.43
CA GLY A 167 17.68 -4.11 -8.45
C GLY A 167 16.96 -2.87 -7.88
N MET A 168 15.72 -2.99 -7.40
CA MET A 168 15.03 -1.92 -6.69
C MET A 168 15.13 -2.13 -5.18
N SER A 169 15.33 -1.05 -4.42
CA SER A 169 15.24 -1.07 -2.97
C SER A 169 13.81 -0.77 -2.54
N PHE A 170 13.25 -1.58 -1.64
CA PHE A 170 11.90 -1.42 -1.12
C PHE A 170 11.90 -1.19 0.38
N ASN A 171 11.05 -0.27 0.83
CA ASN A 171 10.73 -0.09 2.24
C ASN A 171 9.68 -1.10 2.69
N ILE A 172 8.70 -1.39 1.82
CA ILE A 172 7.66 -2.40 2.07
C ILE A 172 7.49 -3.28 0.84
N ILE A 173 7.39 -4.58 1.05
CA ILE A 173 6.92 -5.53 0.04
C ILE A 173 5.69 -6.27 0.58
N PHE A 174 4.60 -6.15 -0.15
CA PHE A 174 3.38 -6.91 0.06
C PHE A 174 3.33 -8.08 -0.92
N LEU A 175 3.35 -9.31 -0.40
CA LEU A 175 3.23 -10.54 -1.17
C LEU A 175 1.82 -11.11 -0.99
N ASP A 176 0.98 -11.00 -2.02
CA ASP A 176 -0.35 -11.60 -2.00
C ASP A 176 -0.34 -12.98 -2.66
N GLU A 177 -1.05 -13.92 -2.03
CA GLU A 177 -1.18 -15.30 -2.49
C GLU A 177 0.17 -15.99 -2.80
N PHE A 178 1.22 -15.70 -2.05
CA PHE A 178 2.57 -16.20 -2.29
C PHE A 178 2.67 -17.74 -2.21
N ALA A 179 1.74 -18.40 -1.53
CA ALA A 179 1.67 -19.87 -1.48
C ALA A 179 1.44 -20.54 -2.85
N PHE A 180 0.93 -19.79 -3.83
CA PHE A 180 0.72 -20.29 -5.20
C PHE A 180 1.93 -20.06 -6.12
N VAL A 181 2.96 -19.41 -5.64
CA VAL A 181 4.23 -19.24 -6.37
C VAL A 181 4.97 -20.57 -6.40
N GLN A 182 5.44 -21.00 -7.57
CA GLN A 182 6.20 -22.24 -7.73
C GLN A 182 7.45 -22.21 -6.86
N ASN A 183 7.82 -23.35 -6.29
CA ASN A 183 8.88 -23.46 -5.29
C ASN A 183 10.21 -22.85 -5.72
N HIS A 184 10.67 -23.17 -6.95
CA HIS A 184 11.93 -22.63 -7.47
C HIS A 184 11.89 -21.11 -7.66
N LEU A 185 10.74 -20.55 -8.09
CA LEU A 185 10.57 -19.11 -8.23
C LEU A 185 10.50 -18.41 -6.88
N ALA A 186 9.96 -19.08 -5.85
CA ALA A 186 9.93 -18.54 -4.49
C ALA A 186 11.34 -18.45 -3.90
N ASP A 187 12.18 -19.49 -4.10
CA ASP A 187 13.56 -19.50 -3.62
C ASP A 187 14.40 -18.43 -4.34
N ASP A 188 14.28 -18.33 -5.66
CA ASP A 188 14.94 -17.28 -6.47
C ASP A 188 14.47 -15.87 -6.07
N PHE A 189 13.18 -15.72 -5.78
CA PHE A 189 12.62 -14.47 -5.31
C PHE A 189 13.23 -14.05 -3.96
N PHE A 190 13.27 -14.96 -2.99
CA PHE A 190 13.88 -14.65 -1.70
C PHE A 190 15.38 -14.37 -1.81
N ALA A 191 16.11 -15.12 -2.63
CA ALA A 191 17.52 -14.87 -2.84
C ALA A 191 17.82 -13.50 -3.47
N SER A 192 16.95 -13.03 -4.37
CA SER A 192 17.15 -11.78 -5.12
C SER A 192 16.53 -10.54 -4.47
N VAL A 193 15.38 -10.69 -3.79
CA VAL A 193 14.59 -9.56 -3.27
C VAL A 193 14.80 -9.34 -1.77
N TYR A 194 15.00 -10.41 -1.01
CA TYR A 194 15.22 -10.29 0.43
C TYR A 194 16.41 -9.39 0.82
N PRO A 195 17.58 -9.46 0.14
CA PRO A 195 18.69 -8.56 0.41
C PRO A 195 18.34 -7.07 0.17
N THR A 196 17.43 -6.76 -0.74
CA THR A 196 17.06 -5.38 -1.08
C THR A 196 16.20 -4.71 -0.01
N ILE A 197 15.54 -5.50 0.85
CA ILE A 197 14.73 -5.01 1.98
C ILE A 197 15.59 -4.85 3.23
N SER A 198 16.73 -5.54 3.30
CA SER A 198 17.47 -5.75 4.54
C SER A 198 18.62 -4.79 4.82
N VAL A 199 18.77 -3.69 4.11
CA VAL A 199 19.91 -2.77 4.27
C VAL A 199 20.00 -2.11 5.65
N SER A 200 19.09 -2.40 6.56
CA SER A 200 19.15 -1.94 7.95
C SER A 200 19.00 -3.11 8.94
N TYR A 201 20.10 -3.73 9.28
CA TYR A 201 20.33 -4.78 10.32
C TYR A 201 20.47 -6.23 9.86
N THR A 202 21.67 -6.75 10.14
CA THR A 202 22.19 -8.10 10.04
C THR A 202 21.36 -9.17 10.76
N HIS A 203 21.30 -10.35 10.12
CA HIS A 203 20.99 -11.69 10.65
C HIS A 203 19.59 -11.98 11.19
N LEU A 204 18.78 -12.62 10.33
CA LEU A 204 17.84 -13.66 10.80
C LEU A 204 17.65 -14.69 9.67
N ARG A 205 18.15 -15.89 9.90
CA ARG A 205 17.78 -17.09 9.12
C ARG A 205 16.39 -17.50 9.58
N ALA A 206 15.40 -17.44 8.72
CA ALA A 206 14.11 -18.05 8.95
C ALA A 206 14.00 -19.30 8.07
N HIS A 207 14.02 -20.47 8.69
CA HIS A 207 13.53 -21.69 8.08
C HIS A 207 12.00 -21.68 8.18
N GLU A 208 11.32 -21.45 7.07
CA GLU A 208 9.86 -21.53 7.03
C GLU A 208 9.39 -22.58 6.04
N THR A 209 8.51 -23.45 6.51
CA THR A 209 7.83 -24.44 5.69
C THR A 209 6.78 -23.78 4.78
N LYS A 210 6.83 -24.12 3.50
CA LYS A 210 6.11 -23.50 2.39
C LYS A 210 4.56 -23.54 2.44
N ALA A 211 3.97 -24.29 3.35
CA ALA A 211 2.55 -24.65 3.28
C ALA A 211 1.54 -23.57 3.72
N ASN A 212 1.96 -22.42 4.28
CA ASN A 212 1.06 -21.53 5.00
C ASN A 212 1.14 -20.02 4.67
N LEU A 213 1.89 -19.63 3.63
CA LEU A 213 2.05 -18.21 3.27
C LEU A 213 0.94 -17.73 2.34
N VAL A 214 -0.15 -17.21 2.91
CA VAL A 214 -1.25 -16.65 2.13
C VAL A 214 -1.05 -15.15 1.84
N CYS A 215 -0.35 -14.45 2.74
CA CYS A 215 -0.02 -13.03 2.59
C CYS A 215 1.19 -12.70 3.48
N ARG A 216 2.20 -12.05 2.92
CA ARG A 216 3.38 -11.60 3.67
C ARG A 216 3.61 -10.11 3.42
N LEU A 217 3.71 -9.35 4.47
CA LEU A 217 4.14 -7.95 4.46
C LEU A 217 5.55 -7.88 5.06
N LEU A 218 6.49 -7.35 4.29
CA LEU A 218 7.87 -7.10 4.70
C LEU A 218 8.08 -5.58 4.77
N LEU A 219 8.47 -5.10 5.92
CA LEU A 219 8.75 -3.69 6.21
C LEU A 219 10.24 -3.44 6.37
#